data_218de1a4c089988c6e803dfa1e3d1257
#
_entry.id   218de1a4c089988c6e803dfa1e3d1257
#
_cell.length_a   1.000
_cell.length_b   1.000
_cell.length_c   1.000
_cell.angle_alpha   90.00
_cell.angle_beta   90.00
_cell.angle_gamma   90.00
#
_symmetry.space_group_name_H-M   'P 1'
#
loop_
_entity.id
_entity.type
_entity.pdbx_description
1 polymer ?
#
loop_
_entity_poly.entity_id
_entity_poly.type
_entity_poly.pdbx_seq_one_letter_code
_entity_poly.pdbx_strand_id
1 'polypeptide(L)'
;MTEQYVNHGLPRPDPALSPESVVQLQLDALRANDEPYVDSGIETAFVFASPAVRSVVGPFERFANVVRSERYEPLIDFDRVGTTPIERFGDDARQEVTVVDGDGHETVYEFRLSRQVTGKLAGCWLTEAVVVLA
;
A
#
# COMPACT_ATOMS: atom_id res chain seq x y z
N MET A 1 -8.43 20.45 -17.48
CA MET A 1 -8.44 19.94 -16.84
C MET A 1 -7.72 18.91 -16.85
N THR A 2 -7.14 18.56 -16.76
CA THR A 2 -6.42 17.57 -16.94
C THR A 2 -5.73 17.01 -15.82
N GLU A 3 -5.46 17.66 -14.82
CA GLU A 3 -4.76 17.12 -13.82
C GLU A 3 -5.45 16.06 -13.15
N GLN A 4 -6.68 15.95 -13.20
CA GLN A 4 -7.33 14.87 -12.59
C GLN A 4 -7.05 13.60 -13.29
N TYR A 5 -6.44 13.64 -14.46
CA TYR A 5 -6.10 12.44 -15.09
C TYR A 5 -4.83 11.88 -14.59
N VAL A 6 -4.06 12.64 -13.87
CA VAL A 6 -2.75 12.22 -13.47
C VAL A 6 -2.80 10.92 -12.71
N ASN A 7 -3.84 10.70 -11.91
CA ASN A 7 -3.95 9.46 -11.17
C ASN A 7 -5.11 8.63 -11.66
N HIS A 8 -5.69 8.96 -12.79
CA HIS A 8 -6.79 8.20 -13.39
C HIS A 8 -7.91 7.88 -12.40
N GLY A 9 -8.16 8.77 -11.45
CA GLY A 9 -9.18 8.54 -10.44
C GLY A 9 -8.74 7.68 -9.28
N LEU A 10 -7.48 7.25 -9.26
CA LEU A 10 -6.98 6.43 -8.15
C LEU A 10 -6.79 7.28 -6.89
N PRO A 11 -6.84 6.66 -5.71
CA PRO A 11 -6.58 7.37 -4.47
C PRO A 11 -5.19 7.99 -4.46
N ARG A 12 -5.06 9.09 -3.75
CA ARG A 12 -3.79 9.81 -3.61
C ARG A 12 -3.53 10.13 -2.16
N PRO A 13 -2.26 10.24 -1.75
CA PRO A 13 -1.94 10.67 -0.39
C PRO A 13 -2.57 12.02 -0.08
N ASP A 14 -3.09 12.13 1.14
CA ASP A 14 -3.77 13.33 1.58
C ASP A 14 -3.59 13.38 3.10
N PRO A 15 -3.27 14.57 3.67
CA PRO A 15 -3.10 14.67 5.12
C PRO A 15 -4.35 14.31 5.92
N ALA A 16 -5.52 14.35 5.29
CA ALA A 16 -6.76 13.97 5.96
C ALA A 16 -6.92 12.47 6.16
N LEU A 17 -6.11 11.65 5.47
CA LEU A 17 -6.22 10.20 5.59
C LEU A 17 -5.48 9.71 6.82
N SER A 18 -6.16 8.89 7.63
CA SER A 18 -5.55 8.26 8.79
C SER A 18 -4.64 7.12 8.33
N PRO A 19 -3.72 6.64 9.17
CA PRO A 19 -2.91 5.49 8.77
C PRO A 19 -3.74 4.25 8.51
N GLU A 20 -4.83 4.03 9.26
CA GLU A 20 -5.75 2.92 8.97
C GLU A 20 -6.33 3.03 7.58
N SER A 21 -6.75 4.23 7.18
CA SER A 21 -7.32 4.44 5.86
C SER A 21 -6.29 4.19 4.77
N VAL A 22 -5.04 4.58 5.00
CA VAL A 22 -3.98 4.36 4.02
C VAL A 22 -3.72 2.88 3.81
N VAL A 23 -3.70 2.08 4.89
CA VAL A 23 -3.56 0.63 4.75
C VAL A 23 -4.76 0.06 3.99
N GLN A 24 -5.98 0.47 4.37
CA GLN A 24 -7.19 -0.07 3.75
C GLN A 24 -7.28 0.27 2.27
N LEU A 25 -6.93 1.51 1.90
CA LEU A 25 -6.93 1.90 0.49
C LEU A 25 -6.00 1.04 -0.33
N GLN A 26 -4.82 0.74 0.20
CA GLN A 26 -3.87 -0.11 -0.51
C GLN A 26 -4.37 -1.54 -0.62
N LEU A 27 -4.96 -2.08 0.46
CA LEU A 27 -5.49 -3.43 0.43
C LEU A 27 -6.64 -3.55 -0.57
N ASP A 28 -7.56 -2.58 -0.58
CA ASP A 28 -8.67 -2.58 -1.52
C ASP A 28 -8.17 -2.51 -2.97
N ALA A 29 -7.16 -1.68 -3.21
CA ALA A 29 -6.61 -1.52 -4.55
C ALA A 29 -5.91 -2.79 -5.02
N LEU A 30 -5.11 -3.44 -4.14
CA LEU A 30 -4.40 -4.66 -4.50
C LEU A 30 -5.34 -5.84 -4.67
N ARG A 31 -6.43 -5.87 -3.90
CA ARG A 31 -7.43 -6.93 -4.04
C ARG A 31 -8.08 -6.90 -5.41
N ALA A 32 -8.31 -5.71 -5.95
CA ALA A 32 -8.88 -5.53 -7.28
C ALA A 32 -7.80 -4.92 -8.18
N ASN A 33 -6.66 -5.60 -8.29
CA ASN A 33 -5.47 -5.02 -8.89
C ASN A 33 -5.67 -4.47 -10.31
N ASP A 34 -6.50 -5.12 -11.12
CA ASP A 34 -6.67 -4.72 -12.51
C ASP A 34 -7.92 -3.86 -12.73
N GLU A 35 -8.46 -3.27 -11.68
CA GLU A 35 -9.59 -2.37 -11.76
C GLU A 35 -9.17 -0.99 -11.28
N PRO A 36 -9.37 0.07 -12.04
CA PRO A 36 -10.07 0.13 -13.33
C PRO A 36 -9.22 -0.26 -14.54
N TYR A 37 -7.93 -0.50 -14.36
CA TYR A 37 -7.08 -0.95 -15.47
C TYR A 37 -5.95 -1.81 -14.92
N VAL A 38 -5.26 -2.51 -15.82
CA VAL A 38 -4.22 -3.46 -15.44
C VAL A 38 -3.19 -2.80 -14.53
N ASP A 39 -2.95 -3.44 -13.37
CA ASP A 39 -1.98 -3.00 -12.37
C ASP A 39 -2.30 -1.66 -11.71
N SER A 40 -3.54 -1.18 -11.81
CA SER A 40 -3.91 0.06 -11.12
C SER A 40 -3.78 -0.10 -9.60
N GLY A 41 -3.97 -1.31 -9.06
CA GLY A 41 -3.78 -1.56 -7.64
C GLY A 41 -2.32 -1.41 -7.23
N ILE A 42 -1.40 -1.96 -8.01
CA ILE A 42 0.02 -1.80 -7.75
C ILE A 42 0.42 -0.33 -7.88
N GLU A 43 -0.18 0.38 -8.84
CA GLU A 43 0.08 1.81 -8.99
C GLU A 43 -0.36 2.58 -7.76
N THR A 44 -1.50 2.26 -7.18
CA THR A 44 -1.97 2.88 -5.94
C THR A 44 -0.96 2.61 -4.81
N ALA A 45 -0.50 1.36 -4.66
CA ALA A 45 0.49 1.05 -3.65
C ALA A 45 1.79 1.84 -3.86
N PHE A 46 2.20 2.02 -5.11
CA PHE A 46 3.39 2.78 -5.43
C PHE A 46 3.25 4.25 -5.00
N VAL A 47 2.10 4.84 -5.24
CA VAL A 47 1.84 6.23 -4.89
C VAL A 47 1.84 6.43 -3.37
N PHE A 48 1.41 5.41 -2.62
CA PHE A 48 1.42 5.48 -1.16
C PHE A 48 2.73 4.98 -0.54
N ALA A 49 3.70 4.56 -1.33
CA ALA A 49 5.03 4.23 -0.81
C ALA A 49 5.80 5.52 -0.52
N SER A 50 6.57 5.52 0.56
CA SER A 50 7.30 6.73 0.95
C SER A 50 8.39 7.07 -0.08
N PRO A 51 8.84 8.33 -0.12
CA PRO A 51 9.96 8.68 -0.99
C PRO A 51 11.20 7.83 -0.74
N ALA A 52 11.47 7.47 0.52
CA ALA A 52 12.61 6.63 0.86
C ALA A 52 12.49 5.25 0.20
N VAL A 53 11.30 4.66 0.27
CA VAL A 53 11.05 3.35 -0.36
C VAL A 53 11.23 3.47 -1.87
N ARG A 54 10.65 4.49 -2.48
CA ARG A 54 10.73 4.64 -3.94
C ARG A 54 12.16 4.89 -4.41
N SER A 55 12.98 5.57 -3.59
CA SER A 55 14.36 5.80 -3.96
C SER A 55 15.18 4.50 -3.94
N VAL A 56 14.83 3.56 -3.06
CA VAL A 56 15.52 2.28 -2.97
C VAL A 56 15.02 1.30 -4.02
N VAL A 57 13.69 1.21 -4.18
CA VAL A 57 13.11 0.23 -5.09
C VAL A 57 13.24 0.67 -6.54
N GLY A 58 13.20 1.97 -6.80
CA GLY A 58 13.38 2.48 -8.15
C GLY A 58 12.07 2.78 -8.85
N PRO A 59 12.07 2.76 -10.21
CA PRO A 59 10.89 3.15 -10.97
C PRO A 59 9.75 2.16 -10.81
N PHE A 60 8.58 2.57 -11.28
CA PHE A 60 7.35 1.80 -11.11
C PHE A 60 7.49 0.34 -11.58
N GLU A 61 8.13 0.11 -12.73
CA GLU A 61 8.25 -1.27 -13.22
C GLU A 61 9.00 -2.15 -12.26
N ARG A 62 10.03 -1.61 -11.61
CA ARG A 62 10.79 -2.38 -10.63
C ARG A 62 9.96 -2.62 -9.38
N PHE A 63 9.21 -1.60 -8.95
CA PHE A 63 8.31 -1.74 -7.81
C PHE A 63 7.26 -2.82 -8.10
N ALA A 64 6.69 -2.80 -9.31
CA ALA A 64 5.70 -3.80 -9.70
C ALA A 64 6.28 -5.20 -9.68
N ASN A 65 7.52 -5.37 -10.12
CA ASN A 65 8.17 -6.67 -10.08
C ASN A 65 8.37 -7.16 -8.65
N VAL A 66 8.68 -6.24 -7.72
CA VAL A 66 8.83 -6.60 -6.30
C VAL A 66 7.48 -7.06 -5.74
N VAL A 67 6.40 -6.33 -6.05
CA VAL A 67 5.07 -6.69 -5.56
C VAL A 67 4.63 -8.05 -6.12
N ARG A 68 5.03 -8.37 -7.35
CA ARG A 68 4.68 -9.64 -7.96
C ARG A 68 5.59 -10.78 -7.54
N SER A 69 6.64 -10.49 -6.77
CA SER A 69 7.54 -11.55 -6.31
C SER A 69 6.80 -12.49 -5.36
N GLU A 70 7.34 -13.67 -5.18
CA GLU A 70 6.72 -14.70 -4.36
C GLU A 70 6.35 -14.18 -2.96
N ARG A 71 7.18 -13.31 -2.41
CA ARG A 71 6.98 -12.78 -1.07
C ARG A 71 5.71 -11.92 -0.97
N TYR A 72 5.41 -11.12 -1.99
CA TYR A 72 4.32 -10.15 -1.92
C TYR A 72 3.13 -10.50 -2.80
N GLU A 73 3.28 -11.48 -3.69
CA GLU A 73 2.20 -11.85 -4.59
C GLU A 73 0.88 -12.16 -3.88
N PRO A 74 0.88 -12.75 -2.67
CA PRO A 74 -0.39 -12.98 -1.98
C PRO A 74 -1.24 -11.75 -1.72
N LEU A 75 -0.64 -10.55 -1.78
CA LEU A 75 -1.39 -9.30 -1.62
C LEU A 75 -2.20 -8.94 -2.86
N ILE A 76 -1.96 -9.60 -4.00
CA ILE A 76 -2.66 -9.30 -5.24
C ILE A 76 -3.86 -10.23 -5.37
N ASP A 77 -5.05 -9.63 -5.59
CA ASP A 77 -6.28 -10.39 -5.85
C ASP A 77 -6.63 -11.42 -4.77
N PHE A 78 -6.33 -11.11 -3.52
CA PHE A 78 -6.66 -12.01 -2.42
C PHE A 78 -8.17 -12.16 -2.26
N ASP A 79 -8.60 -13.23 -1.57
CA ASP A 79 -10.01 -13.51 -1.37
C ASP A 79 -10.55 -12.80 -0.12
N ARG A 80 -9.87 -12.93 1.02
CA ARG A 80 -10.31 -12.34 2.28
C ARG A 80 -9.14 -11.69 2.98
N VAL A 81 -9.46 -10.73 3.87
CA VAL A 81 -8.44 -10.03 4.64
C VAL A 81 -8.95 -9.77 6.05
N GLY A 82 -8.04 -9.86 7.00
CA GLY A 82 -8.29 -9.46 8.37
C GLY A 82 -7.16 -8.54 8.83
N THR A 83 -7.49 -7.58 9.68
CA THR A 83 -6.48 -6.65 10.20
C THR A 83 -6.61 -6.53 11.71
N THR A 84 -5.50 -6.28 12.38
CA THR A 84 -5.50 -5.95 13.81
C THR A 84 -5.71 -4.45 13.96
N PRO A 85 -6.03 -3.97 15.17
CA PRO A 85 -6.06 -2.53 15.41
C PRO A 85 -4.69 -1.94 15.11
N ILE A 86 -4.70 -0.71 14.55
CA ILE A 86 -3.44 -0.06 14.24
C ILE A 86 -2.77 0.42 15.51
N GLU A 87 -1.44 0.38 15.53
CA GLU A 87 -0.65 0.92 16.65
C GLU A 87 0.06 2.16 16.16
N ARG A 88 -0.07 3.25 16.90
CA ARG A 88 0.55 4.52 16.54
C ARG A 88 1.56 4.93 17.61
N PHE A 89 2.70 5.42 17.14
CA PHE A 89 3.77 5.92 17.99
C PHE A 89 4.25 7.23 17.38
N GLY A 90 3.55 8.34 17.72
CA GLY A 90 3.89 9.65 17.14
C GLY A 90 3.63 9.66 15.64
N ASP A 91 4.69 9.83 14.88
CA ASP A 91 4.60 9.88 13.41
C ASP A 91 4.84 8.52 12.77
N ASP A 92 4.82 7.44 13.55
CA ASP A 92 4.94 6.09 13.05
C ASP A 92 3.69 5.30 13.37
N ALA A 93 3.39 4.31 12.54
CA ALA A 93 2.26 3.41 12.77
C ALA A 93 2.55 2.05 12.18
N ARG A 94 1.93 1.02 12.73
CA ARG A 94 2.02 -0.32 12.16
C ARG A 94 0.72 -1.06 12.35
N GLN A 95 0.45 -1.99 11.45
CA GLN A 95 -0.76 -2.79 11.49
C GLN A 95 -0.47 -4.17 10.92
N GLU A 96 -0.98 -5.21 11.58
CA GLU A 96 -0.84 -6.55 11.08
C GLU A 96 -2.00 -6.87 10.15
N VAL A 97 -1.71 -7.47 9.02
CA VAL A 97 -2.68 -7.78 7.97
C VAL A 97 -2.54 -9.24 7.60
N THR A 98 -3.64 -9.98 7.63
CA THR A 98 -3.66 -11.38 7.18
C THR A 98 -4.49 -11.44 5.92
N VAL A 99 -3.90 -11.90 4.82
CA VAL A 99 -4.63 -12.12 3.57
C VAL A 99 -4.80 -13.62 3.36
N VAL A 100 -5.93 -13.99 2.75
CA VAL A 100 -6.24 -15.38 2.45
C VAL A 100 -6.55 -15.47 0.97
N ASP A 101 -5.82 -16.34 0.25
CA ASP A 101 -6.06 -16.49 -1.20
C ASP A 101 -7.24 -17.42 -1.48
N GLY A 102 -7.54 -17.62 -2.76
CA GLY A 102 -8.68 -18.44 -3.16
C GLY A 102 -8.56 -19.90 -2.78
N ASP A 103 -7.36 -20.37 -2.47
CA ASP A 103 -7.13 -21.75 -2.04
C ASP A 103 -7.10 -21.89 -0.52
N GLY A 104 -7.32 -20.79 0.21
CA GLY A 104 -7.33 -20.81 1.67
C GLY A 104 -5.98 -20.63 2.32
N HIS A 105 -4.93 -20.33 1.55
CA HIS A 105 -3.61 -20.09 2.14
C HIS A 105 -3.57 -18.70 2.77
N GLU A 106 -3.02 -18.63 3.98
CA GLU A 106 -2.91 -17.37 4.71
C GLU A 106 -1.48 -16.85 4.66
N THR A 107 -1.34 -15.55 4.52
CA THR A 107 -0.04 -14.87 4.66
C THR A 107 -0.23 -13.67 5.57
N VAL A 108 0.66 -13.51 6.54
CA VAL A 108 0.57 -12.43 7.51
C VAL A 108 1.67 -11.42 7.23
N TYR A 109 1.28 -10.16 7.13
CA TYR A 109 2.20 -9.05 6.88
C TYR A 109 2.08 -8.02 7.99
N GLU A 110 3.13 -7.25 8.19
CA GLU A 110 3.05 -6.06 9.01
C GLU A 110 3.31 -4.86 8.11
N PHE A 111 2.33 -3.96 8.03
CA PHE A 111 2.47 -2.70 7.32
C PHE A 111 3.04 -1.67 8.29
N ARG A 112 4.13 -1.05 7.93
CA ARG A 112 4.77 0.01 8.71
C ARG A 112 4.66 1.30 7.93
N LEU A 113 4.15 2.33 8.60
CA LEU A 113 3.89 3.61 7.96
C LEU A 113 4.56 4.72 8.74
N SER A 114 4.83 5.84 8.06
CA SER A 114 5.25 7.05 8.76
C SER A 114 4.48 8.23 8.20
N ARG A 115 4.28 9.25 9.04
CA ARG A 115 3.67 10.49 8.60
C ARG A 115 4.81 11.41 8.18
N GLN A 116 4.72 11.90 6.95
CA GLN A 116 5.77 12.77 6.42
C GLN A 116 5.71 14.12 7.13
N VAL A 117 6.87 14.66 7.49
CA VAL A 117 6.91 15.92 8.22
C VAL A 117 7.39 17.08 7.36
N THR A 118 7.91 16.82 6.18
CA THR A 118 8.41 17.85 5.27
C THR A 118 8.01 17.54 3.84
N GLY A 119 8.16 18.51 2.96
CA GLY A 119 7.96 18.33 1.54
C GLY A 119 6.50 18.41 1.13
N LYS A 120 6.26 18.03 -0.12
CA LYS A 120 4.92 18.13 -0.70
C LYS A 120 3.91 17.20 -0.05
N LEU A 121 4.40 16.12 0.54
CA LEU A 121 3.54 15.13 1.18
C LEU A 121 3.49 15.29 2.69
N ALA A 122 3.90 16.45 3.21
CA ALA A 122 3.87 16.69 4.65
C ALA A 122 2.47 16.43 5.21
N GLY A 123 2.40 15.73 6.32
CA GLY A 123 1.13 15.35 6.95
C GLY A 123 0.52 14.07 6.42
N CYS A 124 1.04 13.52 5.32
CA CYS A 124 0.49 12.30 4.74
C CYS A 124 1.14 11.06 5.34
N TRP A 125 0.32 10.05 5.61
CA TRP A 125 0.83 8.74 6.04
C TRP A 125 1.21 7.93 4.79
N LEU A 126 2.43 7.42 4.77
CA LEU A 126 2.94 6.63 3.65
C LEU A 126 3.56 5.34 4.16
N THR A 127 3.62 4.34 3.30
CA THR A 127 4.15 3.02 3.66
C THR A 127 5.67 3.05 3.60
N GLU A 128 6.31 2.63 4.71
CA GLU A 128 7.76 2.53 4.78
C GLU A 128 8.24 1.09 4.59
N ALA A 129 7.41 0.11 4.94
CA ALA A 129 7.78 -1.29 4.79
C ALA A 129 6.53 -2.15 4.86
N VAL A 130 6.57 -3.29 4.17
CA VAL A 130 5.59 -4.35 4.33
C VAL A 130 6.42 -5.60 4.60
N VAL A 131 6.33 -6.11 5.82
CA VAL A 131 7.18 -7.19 6.29
C VAL A 131 6.37 -8.48 6.37
N VAL A 132 6.89 -9.57 5.83
CA VAL A 132 6.22 -10.86 5.94
C VAL A 132 6.48 -11.42 7.33
N LEU A 133 5.44 -11.73 8.07
CA LEU A 133 5.56 -12.30 9.41
C LEU A 133 5.37 -13.82 9.42
N ALA A 134 4.48 -14.30 8.58
CA ALA A 134 4.23 -15.75 8.51
C ALA A 134 3.56 -16.15 7.19
#